data_c1473646d322a62d8f88f62481e72595
#
_entry.id   c1473646d322a62d8f88f62481e72595
#
_cell.length_a   1.000
_cell.length_b   1.000
_cell.length_c   1.000
_cell.angle_alpha   90.00
_cell.angle_beta   90.00
_cell.angle_gamma   90.00
#
_symmetry.space_group_name_H-M   'P 1'
#
loop_
_entity.id
_entity.type
_entity.pdbx_description
1 polymer ?
#
loop_
_entity_poly.entity_id
_entity_poly.type
_entity_poly.pdbx_seq_one_letter_code
_entity_poly.pdbx_strand_id
1 'polypeptide(L)'
;MKYRSIAAIILGIITSGCSTLVSKVFPLDDLPAPPGPHNVGTRFFEWVDTTRGESFTDNPDDQRRLVGQIWYPTVPTPGEAAQPYLDHPEQRLGMLAYQSGLPRFMLRHMQQVKTNALLDAPLLSQSTKMPLVLFSHGLGGMKNQNTIQAEALASHGIAVISVDHAYDAFLTIFSDGSIADYRASDDENRTGDDFWAFRSPQLNTRVADLVFVLNEIERLGEQPDSIWAHLQSDAVGAFGHSFGGATALMLLVKDERVAKALALDGWMVPIPPDIISAGTEKPFQYVGQAAWSDPINYNKLDAFLSASPQGEQQLVAGTKHFDYSDAPQFSNLTKRFGLSGELSRPELRTLINDAVLTFFNRK
;
A
#
# COMPACT_ATOMS: atom_id res chain seq x y z
N MET A 1 36.87 -11.85 -34.90
CA MET A 1 35.42 -11.79 -34.64
C MET A 1 34.84 -12.95 -33.82
N LYS A 2 35.44 -14.15 -33.80
CA LYS A 2 34.88 -15.33 -33.09
C LYS A 2 35.03 -15.31 -31.57
N TYR A 3 35.98 -14.57 -31.01
CA TYR A 3 36.22 -14.54 -29.55
C TYR A 3 35.28 -13.60 -28.76
N ARG A 4 34.72 -12.57 -29.41
CA ARG A 4 33.74 -11.67 -28.76
C ARG A 4 32.38 -12.33 -28.50
N SER A 5 31.97 -13.25 -29.38
CA SER A 5 30.71 -13.97 -29.24
C SER A 5 30.76 -15.02 -28.13
N ILE A 6 31.91 -15.67 -27.92
CA ILE A 6 32.10 -16.69 -26.86
C ILE A 6 32.16 -16.01 -25.50
N ALA A 7 32.82 -14.86 -25.35
CA ALA A 7 32.86 -14.10 -24.11
C ALA A 7 31.47 -13.59 -23.70
N ALA A 8 30.64 -13.16 -24.66
CA ALA A 8 29.25 -12.74 -24.40
C ALA A 8 28.34 -13.90 -23.98
N ILE A 9 28.54 -15.09 -24.55
CA ILE A 9 27.79 -16.29 -24.17
C ILE A 9 28.23 -16.78 -22.77
N ILE A 10 29.53 -16.79 -22.46
CA ILE A 10 30.03 -17.18 -21.15
C ILE A 10 29.59 -16.19 -20.08
N LEU A 11 29.59 -14.88 -20.36
CA LEU A 11 29.10 -13.84 -19.46
C LEU A 11 27.58 -13.97 -19.23
N GLY A 12 26.80 -14.29 -20.26
CA GLY A 12 25.37 -14.57 -20.17
C GLY A 12 25.04 -15.81 -19.34
N ILE A 13 25.84 -16.87 -19.45
CA ILE A 13 25.69 -18.10 -18.64
C ILE A 13 26.07 -17.86 -17.18
N ILE A 14 27.11 -17.08 -16.90
CA ILE A 14 27.52 -16.73 -15.54
C ILE A 14 26.45 -15.86 -14.85
N THR A 15 25.88 -14.89 -15.54
CA THR A 15 24.83 -14.01 -14.97
C THR A 15 23.52 -14.78 -14.74
N SER A 16 23.14 -15.70 -15.63
CA SER A 16 21.98 -16.57 -15.45
C SER A 16 22.18 -17.58 -14.32
N GLY A 17 23.37 -18.18 -14.21
CA GLY A 17 23.73 -19.09 -13.12
C GLY A 17 23.78 -18.40 -11.76
N CYS A 18 24.24 -17.16 -11.67
CA CYS A 18 24.23 -16.36 -10.45
C CYS A 18 22.81 -16.03 -10.00
N SER A 19 21.91 -15.68 -10.90
CA SER A 19 20.50 -15.40 -10.58
C SER A 19 19.79 -16.64 -10.00
N THR A 20 20.02 -17.81 -10.59
CA THR A 20 19.47 -19.09 -10.08
C THR A 20 20.06 -19.49 -8.72
N LEU A 21 21.32 -19.16 -8.45
CA LEU A 21 21.92 -19.40 -7.14
C LEU A 21 21.35 -18.44 -6.09
N VAL A 22 21.14 -17.17 -6.45
CA VAL A 22 20.53 -16.19 -5.56
C VAL A 22 19.12 -16.60 -5.16
N SER A 23 18.28 -17.04 -6.09
CA SER A 23 16.92 -17.50 -5.77
C SER A 23 16.88 -18.73 -4.86
N LYS A 24 17.93 -19.56 -4.84
CA LYS A 24 18.06 -20.67 -3.91
C LYS A 24 18.50 -20.23 -2.50
N VAL A 25 19.30 -19.17 -2.41
CA VAL A 25 19.80 -18.62 -1.13
C VAL A 25 18.80 -17.66 -0.51
N PHE A 26 18.08 -16.91 -1.35
CA PHE A 26 17.02 -15.96 -0.99
C PHE A 26 15.71 -16.32 -1.70
N PRO A 27 15.09 -17.44 -1.32
CA PRO A 27 13.83 -17.83 -1.94
C PRO A 27 12.75 -16.80 -1.63
N LEU A 28 11.98 -16.45 -2.66
CA LEU A 28 10.78 -15.66 -2.53
C LEU A 28 9.58 -16.51 -2.95
N ASP A 29 8.52 -16.43 -2.19
CA ASP A 29 7.29 -17.14 -2.46
C ASP A 29 6.29 -16.22 -3.17
N ASP A 30 5.41 -16.79 -3.97
CA ASP A 30 4.22 -16.10 -4.49
C ASP A 30 3.30 -15.72 -3.32
N LEU A 31 2.44 -14.72 -3.52
CA LEU A 31 1.47 -14.36 -2.51
C LEU A 31 0.48 -15.51 -2.26
N PRO A 32 0.10 -15.73 -0.99
CA PRO A 32 -0.87 -16.76 -0.64
C PRO A 32 -2.23 -16.47 -1.25
N ALA A 33 -2.97 -17.53 -1.59
CA ALA A 33 -4.33 -17.39 -2.10
C ALA A 33 -5.24 -16.63 -1.12
N PRO A 34 -6.09 -15.72 -1.62
CA PRO A 34 -7.04 -15.00 -0.81
C PRO A 34 -8.10 -15.93 -0.23
N PRO A 35 -8.65 -15.62 0.98
CA PRO A 35 -9.51 -16.55 1.70
C PRO A 35 -10.99 -16.57 1.24
N GLY A 36 -11.41 -15.60 0.45
CA GLY A 36 -12.81 -15.44 0.06
C GLY A 36 -13.24 -16.29 -1.13
N PRO A 37 -14.55 -16.31 -1.43
CA PRO A 37 -15.14 -17.19 -2.46
C PRO A 37 -14.94 -16.67 -3.88
N HIS A 38 -14.53 -15.41 -4.08
CA HIS A 38 -14.43 -14.81 -5.41
C HIS A 38 -12.98 -14.75 -5.89
N ASN A 39 -12.78 -14.90 -7.19
CA ASN A 39 -11.52 -14.54 -7.83
C ASN A 39 -11.35 -13.01 -7.77
N VAL A 40 -10.10 -12.57 -7.88
CA VAL A 40 -9.73 -11.16 -7.80
C VAL A 40 -9.29 -10.65 -9.16
N GLY A 41 -9.90 -9.56 -9.61
CA GLY A 41 -9.46 -8.76 -10.75
C GLY A 41 -8.68 -7.54 -10.28
N THR A 42 -7.85 -6.98 -11.16
CA THR A 42 -7.11 -5.75 -10.86
C THR A 42 -6.99 -4.87 -12.11
N ARG A 43 -6.92 -3.55 -11.90
CA ARG A 43 -6.59 -2.56 -12.94
C ARG A 43 -5.68 -1.48 -12.38
N PHE A 44 -4.83 -0.93 -13.24
CA PHE A 44 -4.05 0.26 -12.94
C PHE A 44 -4.72 1.48 -13.55
N PHE A 45 -4.51 2.62 -12.94
CA PHE A 45 -4.97 3.91 -13.43
C PHE A 45 -3.98 5.01 -13.10
N GLU A 46 -4.02 6.09 -13.86
CA GLU A 46 -3.28 7.32 -13.60
C GLU A 46 -4.22 8.50 -13.72
N TRP A 47 -4.19 9.38 -12.73
CA TRP A 47 -4.99 10.62 -12.72
C TRP A 47 -4.12 11.82 -12.39
N VAL A 48 -4.50 12.96 -12.95
CA VAL A 48 -3.84 14.24 -12.74
C VAL A 48 -4.81 15.16 -12.02
N ASP A 49 -4.44 15.61 -10.82
CA ASP A 49 -5.18 16.65 -10.12
C ASP A 49 -4.73 18.02 -10.61
N THR A 50 -5.51 18.55 -11.55
CA THR A 50 -5.21 19.84 -12.18
C THR A 50 -5.47 21.03 -11.25
N THR A 51 -6.02 20.80 -10.06
CA THR A 51 -6.28 21.85 -9.06
C THR A 51 -5.15 22.04 -8.06
N ARG A 52 -4.20 21.07 -8.01
CA ARG A 52 -3.05 21.09 -7.10
C ARG A 52 -1.74 21.04 -7.85
N GLY A 53 -0.81 21.91 -7.49
CA GLY A 53 0.60 21.81 -7.91
C GLY A 53 1.32 20.65 -7.20
N GLU A 54 2.46 20.25 -7.77
CA GLU A 54 3.36 19.28 -7.14
C GLU A 54 4.35 19.98 -6.20
N SER A 55 4.31 19.63 -4.91
CA SER A 55 5.12 20.29 -3.88
C SER A 55 6.57 19.79 -3.79
N PHE A 56 6.91 18.67 -4.44
CA PHE A 56 8.25 18.07 -4.42
C PHE A 56 9.09 18.43 -5.63
N THR A 57 8.57 19.26 -6.55
CA THR A 57 9.30 19.75 -7.74
C THR A 57 9.42 21.27 -7.70
N ASP A 58 10.47 21.79 -8.31
CA ASP A 58 10.71 23.23 -8.39
C ASP A 58 9.93 23.90 -9.55
N ASN A 59 9.33 23.10 -10.44
CA ASN A 59 8.56 23.62 -11.56
C ASN A 59 7.13 23.95 -11.10
N PRO A 60 6.72 25.23 -11.13
CA PRO A 60 5.39 25.64 -10.67
C PRO A 60 4.24 25.16 -11.56
N ASP A 61 4.55 24.69 -12.77
CA ASP A 61 3.56 24.17 -13.72
C ASP A 61 3.30 22.65 -13.53
N ASP A 62 4.10 21.97 -12.70
CA ASP A 62 3.89 20.58 -12.40
C ASP A 62 2.64 20.38 -11.55
N GLN A 63 1.76 19.53 -12.04
CA GLN A 63 0.53 19.16 -11.35
C GLN A 63 0.69 17.86 -10.57
N ARG A 64 -0.11 17.71 -9.51
CA ARG A 64 -0.13 16.49 -8.71
C ARG A 64 -0.66 15.32 -9.53
N ARG A 65 0.15 14.27 -9.70
CA ARG A 65 -0.18 13.05 -10.45
C ARG A 65 -0.23 11.85 -9.50
N LEU A 66 -1.23 10.99 -9.68
CA LEU A 66 -1.40 9.77 -8.89
C LEU A 66 -1.44 8.55 -9.82
N VAL A 67 -0.68 7.53 -9.48
CA VAL A 67 -0.77 6.20 -10.09
C VAL A 67 -1.40 5.27 -9.08
N GLY A 68 -2.50 4.65 -9.47
CA GLY A 68 -3.27 3.79 -8.58
C GLY A 68 -3.49 2.39 -9.11
N GLN A 69 -4.00 1.55 -8.23
CA GLN A 69 -4.42 0.18 -8.52
C GLN A 69 -5.74 -0.08 -7.79
N ILE A 70 -6.66 -0.75 -8.46
CA ILE A 70 -7.90 -1.26 -7.89
C ILE A 70 -7.91 -2.78 -7.91
N TRP A 71 -8.35 -3.41 -6.82
CA TRP A 71 -8.69 -4.83 -6.72
C TRP A 71 -10.19 -4.97 -6.53
N TYR A 72 -10.79 -5.95 -7.21
CA TYR A 72 -12.24 -6.14 -7.21
C TYR A 72 -12.61 -7.61 -7.45
N PRO A 73 -13.80 -8.06 -7.03
CA PRO A 73 -14.26 -9.42 -7.32
C PRO A 73 -14.48 -9.60 -8.83
N THR A 74 -13.98 -10.72 -9.36
CA THR A 74 -14.11 -11.08 -10.77
C THR A 74 -14.66 -12.49 -10.96
N VAL A 75 -15.11 -12.77 -12.18
CA VAL A 75 -15.46 -14.11 -12.59
C VAL A 75 -14.20 -14.92 -12.94
N PRO A 76 -14.22 -16.26 -12.80
CA PRO A 76 -13.11 -17.08 -13.28
C PRO A 76 -12.86 -16.87 -14.76
N THR A 77 -11.63 -16.54 -15.13
CA THR A 77 -11.22 -16.39 -16.53
C THR A 77 -10.13 -17.42 -16.83
N PRO A 78 -10.49 -18.58 -17.43
CA PRO A 78 -9.52 -19.63 -17.72
C PRO A 78 -8.41 -19.15 -18.66
N GLY A 79 -7.17 -19.43 -18.29
CA GLY A 79 -5.99 -19.13 -19.12
C GLY A 79 -5.37 -17.75 -18.91
N GLU A 80 -5.98 -16.89 -18.13
CA GLU A 80 -5.34 -15.62 -17.73
C GLU A 80 -4.28 -15.85 -16.67
N ALA A 81 -3.15 -15.15 -16.81
CA ALA A 81 -2.06 -15.19 -15.85
C ALA A 81 -2.29 -14.15 -14.74
N ALA A 82 -1.98 -14.52 -13.52
CA ALA A 82 -1.99 -13.58 -12.39
C ALA A 82 -0.95 -12.47 -12.61
N GLN A 83 -1.31 -11.26 -12.20
CA GLN A 83 -0.45 -10.08 -12.25
C GLN A 83 0.81 -10.31 -11.40
N PRO A 84 2.02 -10.00 -11.91
CA PRO A 84 3.21 -9.93 -11.06
C PRO A 84 3.04 -8.93 -9.92
N TYR A 85 3.66 -9.22 -8.77
CA TYR A 85 3.62 -8.31 -7.62
C TYR A 85 4.22 -6.93 -7.95
N LEU A 86 5.36 -6.90 -8.65
CA LEU A 86 5.98 -5.66 -9.10
C LEU A 86 5.48 -5.29 -10.49
N ASP A 87 4.78 -4.17 -10.58
CA ASP A 87 4.63 -3.44 -11.83
C ASP A 87 5.97 -2.80 -12.22
N HIS A 88 6.21 -2.59 -13.50
CA HIS A 88 7.45 -1.98 -14.01
C HIS A 88 8.74 -2.53 -13.37
N PRO A 89 8.98 -3.86 -13.40
CA PRO A 89 10.05 -4.50 -12.62
C PRO A 89 11.44 -3.96 -12.96
N GLU A 90 11.66 -3.52 -14.21
CA GLU A 90 12.95 -2.99 -14.64
C GLU A 90 13.33 -1.70 -13.90
N GLN A 91 12.38 -0.76 -13.77
CA GLN A 91 12.60 0.52 -13.08
C GLN A 91 12.66 0.31 -11.56
N ARG A 92 11.72 -0.46 -10.99
CA ARG A 92 11.69 -0.72 -9.54
C ARG A 92 12.92 -1.48 -9.05
N LEU A 93 13.36 -2.53 -9.75
CA LEU A 93 14.58 -3.25 -9.41
C LEU A 93 15.83 -2.41 -9.65
N GLY A 94 15.82 -1.52 -10.64
CA GLY A 94 16.90 -0.55 -10.87
C GLY A 94 17.06 0.40 -9.68
N MET A 95 15.97 0.98 -9.20
CA MET A 95 15.96 1.87 -8.03
C MET A 95 16.36 1.12 -6.76
N LEU A 96 15.82 -0.09 -6.54
CA LEU A 96 16.16 -0.91 -5.38
C LEU A 96 17.66 -1.29 -5.37
N ALA A 97 18.23 -1.63 -6.52
CA ALA A 97 19.65 -1.90 -6.67
C ALA A 97 20.50 -0.67 -6.33
N TYR A 98 20.10 0.50 -6.81
CA TYR A 98 20.75 1.78 -6.51
C TYR A 98 20.73 2.10 -5.01
N GLN A 99 19.57 2.03 -4.38
CA GLN A 99 19.41 2.36 -2.96
C GLN A 99 20.08 1.35 -2.03
N SER A 100 20.01 0.06 -2.35
CA SER A 100 20.60 -1.00 -1.51
C SER A 100 22.09 -1.20 -1.74
N GLY A 101 22.65 -0.67 -2.81
CA GLY A 101 24.03 -0.96 -3.26
C GLY A 101 24.23 -2.41 -3.75
N LEU A 102 23.15 -3.17 -3.93
CA LEU A 102 23.23 -4.55 -4.40
C LEU A 102 23.22 -4.60 -5.93
N PRO A 103 24.01 -5.52 -6.54
CA PRO A 103 23.95 -5.73 -7.97
C PRO A 103 22.54 -6.17 -8.41
N ARG A 104 22.02 -5.57 -9.48
CA ARG A 104 20.65 -5.81 -9.99
C ARG A 104 20.35 -7.29 -10.24
N PHE A 105 21.32 -8.10 -10.68
CA PHE A 105 21.11 -9.53 -10.91
C PHE A 105 20.69 -10.29 -9.64
N MET A 106 21.07 -9.82 -8.46
CA MET A 106 20.68 -10.41 -7.17
C MET A 106 19.20 -10.18 -6.84
N LEU A 107 18.58 -9.16 -7.43
CA LEU A 107 17.19 -8.77 -7.18
C LEU A 107 16.22 -9.30 -8.25
N ARG A 108 16.75 -9.81 -9.37
CA ARG A 108 15.93 -10.22 -10.54
C ARG A 108 14.82 -11.21 -10.22
N HIS A 109 15.01 -12.10 -9.26
CA HIS A 109 14.01 -13.10 -8.89
C HIS A 109 12.75 -12.47 -8.25
N MET A 110 12.83 -11.24 -7.73
CA MET A 110 11.67 -10.52 -7.19
C MET A 110 10.59 -10.24 -8.25
N GLN A 111 10.95 -10.10 -9.53
CA GLN A 111 10.00 -9.92 -10.62
C GLN A 111 9.14 -11.16 -10.91
N GLN A 112 9.51 -12.33 -10.35
CA GLN A 112 8.79 -13.59 -10.55
C GLN A 112 7.68 -13.82 -9.54
N VAL A 113 7.66 -13.03 -8.45
CA VAL A 113 6.63 -13.12 -7.42
C VAL A 113 5.28 -12.75 -8.02
N LYS A 114 4.31 -13.65 -7.85
CA LYS A 114 2.95 -13.49 -8.39
C LYS A 114 1.98 -13.11 -7.30
N THR A 115 0.99 -12.32 -7.69
CA THR A 115 -0.25 -12.08 -6.95
C THR A 115 -1.30 -13.12 -7.34
N ASN A 116 -2.53 -12.97 -6.84
CA ASN A 116 -3.66 -13.80 -7.29
C ASN A 116 -4.63 -13.00 -8.20
N ALA A 117 -4.36 -11.71 -8.40
CA ALA A 117 -5.23 -10.83 -9.16
C ALA A 117 -5.02 -10.97 -10.68
N LEU A 118 -6.11 -11.02 -11.42
CA LEU A 118 -6.14 -11.08 -12.89
C LEU A 118 -6.23 -9.67 -13.46
N LEU A 119 -5.31 -9.31 -14.36
CA LEU A 119 -5.26 -7.98 -14.95
C LEU A 119 -6.46 -7.75 -15.87
N ASP A 120 -7.13 -6.60 -15.70
CA ASP A 120 -8.27 -6.16 -16.52
C ASP A 120 -9.44 -7.16 -16.63
N ALA A 121 -9.52 -8.10 -15.69
CA ALA A 121 -10.59 -9.09 -15.67
C ALA A 121 -11.98 -8.42 -15.53
N PRO A 122 -13.06 -9.04 -16.06
CA PRO A 122 -14.40 -8.48 -15.98
C PRO A 122 -14.93 -8.48 -14.54
N LEU A 123 -15.81 -7.52 -14.20
CA LEU A 123 -16.48 -7.48 -12.90
C LEU A 123 -17.33 -8.74 -12.67
N LEU A 124 -17.36 -9.24 -11.44
CA LEU A 124 -18.21 -10.36 -11.03
C LEU A 124 -19.70 -10.06 -11.27
N SER A 125 -20.13 -8.84 -10.96
CA SER A 125 -21.51 -8.38 -11.15
C SER A 125 -21.54 -6.89 -11.40
N GLN A 126 -22.47 -6.44 -12.23
CA GLN A 126 -22.73 -5.03 -12.51
C GLN A 126 -24.09 -4.57 -11.94
N SER A 127 -24.82 -5.44 -11.26
CA SER A 127 -26.18 -5.16 -10.76
C SER A 127 -26.21 -4.45 -9.41
N THR A 128 -25.16 -4.53 -8.62
CA THR A 128 -25.05 -3.91 -7.29
C THR A 128 -23.70 -3.21 -7.14
N LYS A 129 -23.72 -2.03 -6.48
CA LYS A 129 -22.47 -1.35 -6.14
C LYS A 129 -21.68 -2.14 -5.11
N MET A 130 -20.39 -2.25 -5.32
CA MET A 130 -19.45 -2.88 -4.39
C MET A 130 -19.07 -1.90 -3.29
N PRO A 131 -19.03 -2.31 -2.01
CA PRO A 131 -18.38 -1.54 -0.96
C PRO A 131 -16.94 -1.19 -1.37
N LEU A 132 -16.50 0.00 -0.99
CA LEU A 132 -15.17 0.51 -1.33
C LEU A 132 -14.33 0.74 -0.09
N VAL A 133 -13.07 0.34 -0.17
CA VAL A 133 -12.04 0.61 0.84
C VAL A 133 -10.83 1.24 0.16
N LEU A 134 -10.32 2.34 0.73
CA LEU A 134 -9.07 2.97 0.28
C LEU A 134 -7.90 2.47 1.12
N PHE A 135 -6.75 2.25 0.50
CA PHE A 135 -5.51 1.92 1.17
C PHE A 135 -4.44 2.99 0.95
N SER A 136 -3.74 3.36 2.04
CA SER A 136 -2.57 4.24 2.01
C SER A 136 -1.34 3.50 2.54
N HIS A 137 -0.25 3.52 1.76
CA HIS A 137 1.00 2.85 2.11
C HIS A 137 1.83 3.62 3.17
N GLY A 138 2.80 2.96 3.81
CA GLY A 138 3.78 3.58 4.71
C GLY A 138 4.73 4.54 3.98
N LEU A 139 5.61 5.22 4.71
CA LEU A 139 6.68 6.03 4.12
C LEU A 139 7.60 5.16 3.26
N GLY A 140 7.88 5.59 2.05
CA GLY A 140 8.68 4.83 1.10
C GLY A 140 8.06 3.49 0.69
N GLY A 141 6.77 3.27 0.99
CA GLY A 141 6.00 2.11 0.53
C GLY A 141 5.55 2.25 -0.92
N MET A 142 4.59 1.43 -1.32
CA MET A 142 4.01 1.42 -2.67
C MET A 142 2.52 1.10 -2.58
N LYS A 143 1.76 1.45 -3.61
CA LYS A 143 0.33 1.13 -3.70
C LYS A 143 -0.01 -0.35 -3.48
N ASN A 144 0.91 -1.26 -3.81
CA ASN A 144 0.76 -2.70 -3.63
C ASN A 144 1.39 -3.26 -2.34
N GLN A 145 1.76 -2.41 -1.37
CA GLN A 145 2.42 -2.83 -0.12
C GLN A 145 1.60 -3.84 0.70
N ASN A 146 0.29 -3.82 0.60
CA ASN A 146 -0.65 -4.68 1.33
C ASN A 146 -1.60 -5.39 0.34
N THR A 147 -1.06 -5.94 -0.73
CA THR A 147 -1.82 -6.69 -1.75
C THR A 147 -2.58 -7.87 -1.14
N ILE A 148 -2.02 -8.55 -0.14
CA ILE A 148 -2.68 -9.67 0.54
C ILE A 148 -4.02 -9.24 1.16
N GLN A 149 -4.06 -8.09 1.84
CA GLN A 149 -5.27 -7.55 2.43
C GLN A 149 -6.24 -7.02 1.37
N ALA A 150 -5.72 -6.40 0.31
CA ALA A 150 -6.52 -5.95 -0.83
C ALA A 150 -7.20 -7.13 -1.54
N GLU A 151 -6.47 -8.20 -1.82
CA GLU A 151 -7.01 -9.42 -2.40
C GLU A 151 -7.97 -10.15 -1.45
N ALA A 152 -7.70 -10.16 -0.14
CA ALA A 152 -8.60 -10.72 0.85
C ALA A 152 -9.96 -10.00 0.84
N LEU A 153 -9.98 -8.68 0.88
CA LEU A 153 -11.20 -7.86 0.78
C LEU A 153 -11.91 -8.08 -0.56
N ALA A 154 -11.19 -8.01 -1.67
CA ALA A 154 -11.76 -8.20 -3.00
C ALA A 154 -12.37 -9.59 -3.18
N SER A 155 -11.74 -10.65 -2.63
CA SER A 155 -12.29 -12.00 -2.65
C SER A 155 -13.58 -12.15 -1.83
N HIS A 156 -13.89 -11.20 -0.95
CA HIS A 156 -15.15 -11.11 -0.19
C HIS A 156 -16.13 -10.08 -0.76
N GLY A 157 -15.89 -9.55 -1.95
CA GLY A 157 -16.82 -8.66 -2.64
C GLY A 157 -16.63 -7.16 -2.34
N ILE A 158 -15.53 -6.77 -1.69
CA ILE A 158 -15.22 -5.40 -1.33
C ILE A 158 -14.11 -4.88 -2.26
N ALA A 159 -14.36 -3.83 -3.03
CA ALA A 159 -13.33 -3.23 -3.87
C ALA A 159 -12.30 -2.48 -3.01
N VAL A 160 -11.03 -2.57 -3.38
CA VAL A 160 -9.94 -1.84 -2.73
C VAL A 160 -9.21 -0.99 -3.74
N ILE A 161 -8.99 0.29 -3.42
CA ILE A 161 -8.19 1.21 -4.22
C ILE A 161 -7.00 1.68 -3.40
N SER A 162 -5.84 1.65 -4.02
CA SER A 162 -4.60 2.21 -3.49
C SER A 162 -3.91 3.10 -4.52
N VAL A 163 -3.19 4.12 -4.04
CA VAL A 163 -2.37 4.99 -4.88
C VAL A 163 -0.93 5.03 -4.37
N ASP A 164 0.02 5.22 -5.29
CA ASP A 164 1.34 5.71 -4.94
C ASP A 164 1.20 7.23 -4.65
N HIS A 165 1.50 7.65 -3.42
CA HIS A 165 1.66 9.07 -3.11
C HIS A 165 2.98 9.52 -3.73
N ALA A 166 2.94 10.14 -4.91
CA ALA A 166 4.12 10.51 -5.68
C ALA A 166 5.14 11.28 -4.82
N TYR A 167 6.43 10.99 -4.98
CA TYR A 167 7.57 11.49 -4.19
C TYR A 167 7.60 11.04 -2.72
N ASP A 168 6.53 10.41 -2.23
CA ASP A 168 6.43 9.81 -0.90
C ASP A 168 6.36 8.27 -0.96
N ALA A 169 6.01 7.72 -2.10
CA ALA A 169 6.18 6.31 -2.42
C ALA A 169 7.64 5.99 -2.76
N PHE A 170 8.04 4.73 -2.60
CA PHE A 170 9.37 4.23 -2.99
C PHE A 170 9.75 4.64 -4.41
N LEU A 171 8.82 4.50 -5.34
CA LEU A 171 8.94 4.93 -6.74
C LEU A 171 7.57 4.95 -7.38
N THR A 172 7.14 6.10 -7.87
CA THR A 172 5.98 6.20 -8.75
C THR A 172 6.44 6.25 -10.20
N ILE A 173 5.84 5.43 -11.07
CA ILE A 173 6.19 5.37 -12.49
C ILE A 173 4.94 5.75 -13.26
N PHE A 174 5.01 6.84 -14.01
CA PHE A 174 3.91 7.38 -14.79
C PHE A 174 3.83 6.74 -16.17
N SER A 175 2.68 6.84 -16.81
CA SER A 175 2.40 6.23 -18.13
C SER A 175 3.27 6.79 -19.24
N ASP A 176 3.78 8.02 -19.11
CA ASP A 176 4.74 8.64 -20.03
C ASP A 176 6.19 8.19 -19.81
N GLY A 177 6.44 7.31 -18.83
CA GLY A 177 7.75 6.81 -18.46
C GLY A 177 8.53 7.72 -17.50
N SER A 178 8.01 8.89 -17.14
CA SER A 178 8.60 9.72 -16.09
C SER A 178 8.44 9.05 -14.72
N ILE A 179 9.27 9.44 -13.75
CA ILE A 179 9.28 8.85 -12.42
C ILE A 179 9.24 9.93 -11.34
N ALA A 180 8.60 9.61 -10.21
CA ALA A 180 8.72 10.32 -8.95
C ALA A 180 9.42 9.41 -7.95
N ASP A 181 10.67 9.75 -7.62
CA ASP A 181 11.48 9.05 -6.64
C ASP A 181 11.12 9.46 -5.20
N TYR A 182 11.49 8.64 -4.22
CA TYR A 182 11.21 8.94 -2.81
C TYR A 182 12.02 10.14 -2.32
N ARG A 183 11.32 11.21 -1.90
CA ARG A 183 11.92 12.48 -1.41
C ARG A 183 11.44 12.87 0.00
N ALA A 184 10.60 12.05 0.61
CA ALA A 184 9.95 12.35 1.87
C ALA A 184 10.73 11.84 3.10
N SER A 185 12.02 11.48 2.96
CA SER A 185 12.85 11.08 4.09
C SER A 185 13.12 12.27 5.03
N ASP A 186 13.22 11.98 6.31
CA ASP A 186 13.64 12.93 7.34
C ASP A 186 15.02 12.53 7.86
N ASP A 187 16.05 12.83 7.08
CA ASP A 187 17.43 12.49 7.40
C ASP A 187 18.04 13.41 8.48
N GLU A 188 17.34 14.51 8.81
CA GLU A 188 17.83 15.53 9.75
C GLU A 188 17.31 15.33 11.18
N ASN A 189 16.51 14.27 11.44
CA ASN A 189 15.90 13.99 12.74
C ASN A 189 15.20 15.22 13.35
N ARG A 190 14.34 15.86 12.56
CA ARG A 190 13.61 17.07 12.94
C ARG A 190 12.79 16.86 14.21
N THR A 191 12.73 17.88 15.04
CA THR A 191 11.94 17.88 16.28
C THR A 191 11.16 19.18 16.41
N GLY A 192 10.14 19.20 17.28
CA GLY A 192 9.36 20.39 17.55
C GLY A 192 8.70 20.99 16.31
N ASP A 193 8.83 22.30 16.13
CA ASP A 193 8.20 23.05 15.03
C ASP A 193 8.72 22.61 13.66
N ASP A 194 10.01 22.26 13.53
CA ASP A 194 10.61 21.79 12.28
C ASP A 194 10.02 20.45 11.84
N PHE A 195 9.74 19.55 12.80
CA PHE A 195 9.04 18.30 12.53
C PHE A 195 7.65 18.56 11.96
N TRP A 196 6.89 19.46 12.57
CA TRP A 196 5.54 19.79 12.12
C TRP A 196 5.53 20.52 10.79
N ALA A 197 6.47 21.45 10.56
CA ALA A 197 6.62 22.15 9.29
C ALA A 197 6.90 21.20 8.13
N PHE A 198 7.58 20.08 8.39
CA PHE A 198 7.89 19.07 7.39
C PHE A 198 6.76 18.03 7.21
N ARG A 199 6.25 17.46 8.32
CA ARG A 199 5.31 16.33 8.27
C ARG A 199 3.87 16.71 8.04
N SER A 200 3.43 17.90 8.49
CA SER A 200 2.03 18.30 8.32
C SER A 200 1.64 18.53 6.85
N PRO A 201 2.43 19.23 6.03
CA PRO A 201 2.16 19.32 4.60
C PRO A 201 2.12 17.96 3.91
N GLN A 202 3.06 17.06 4.26
CA GLN A 202 3.14 15.72 3.71
C GLN A 202 1.88 14.89 4.03
N LEU A 203 1.45 14.87 5.30
CA LEU A 203 0.23 14.18 5.72
C LEU A 203 -1.02 14.75 5.04
N ASN A 204 -1.12 16.08 4.97
CA ASN A 204 -2.23 16.76 4.30
C ASN A 204 -2.26 16.47 2.79
N THR A 205 -1.10 16.39 2.13
CA THR A 205 -1.00 16.02 0.71
C THR A 205 -1.53 14.61 0.49
N ARG A 206 -1.18 13.63 1.34
CA ARG A 206 -1.69 12.26 1.24
C ARG A 206 -3.21 12.19 1.45
N VAL A 207 -3.74 12.92 2.41
CA VAL A 207 -5.19 13.03 2.63
C VAL A 207 -5.88 13.63 1.40
N ALA A 208 -5.34 14.73 0.87
CA ALA A 208 -5.86 15.37 -0.33
C ALA A 208 -5.78 14.45 -1.57
N ASP A 209 -4.77 13.60 -1.68
CA ASP A 209 -4.67 12.58 -2.74
C ASP A 209 -5.86 11.60 -2.67
N LEU A 210 -6.20 11.11 -1.48
CA LEU A 210 -7.32 10.19 -1.31
C LEU A 210 -8.69 10.86 -1.48
N VAL A 211 -8.82 12.12 -1.06
CA VAL A 211 -10.02 12.94 -1.35
C VAL A 211 -10.18 13.12 -2.86
N PHE A 212 -9.10 13.43 -3.57
CA PHE A 212 -9.12 13.53 -5.03
C PHE A 212 -9.52 12.20 -5.69
N VAL A 213 -9.01 11.07 -5.18
CA VAL A 213 -9.41 9.73 -5.66
C VAL A 213 -10.92 9.54 -5.51
N LEU A 214 -11.51 9.90 -4.38
CA LEU A 214 -12.96 9.81 -4.17
C LEU A 214 -13.74 10.72 -5.15
N ASN A 215 -13.26 11.94 -5.38
CA ASN A 215 -13.88 12.87 -6.32
C ASN A 215 -13.85 12.32 -7.76
N GLU A 216 -12.73 11.72 -8.17
CA GLU A 216 -12.60 11.10 -9.50
C GLU A 216 -13.49 9.86 -9.65
N ILE A 217 -13.62 9.04 -8.60
CA ILE A 217 -14.55 7.90 -8.61
C ILE A 217 -15.99 8.38 -8.81
N GLU A 218 -16.43 9.42 -8.12
CA GLU A 218 -17.78 9.99 -8.29
C GLU A 218 -17.96 10.53 -9.71
N ARG A 219 -17.02 11.34 -10.19
CA ARG A 219 -17.07 11.94 -11.53
C ARG A 219 -17.08 10.87 -12.64
N LEU A 220 -16.21 9.87 -12.55
CA LEU A 220 -16.14 8.79 -13.55
C LEU A 220 -17.26 7.76 -13.38
N GLY A 221 -17.84 7.67 -12.19
CA GLY A 221 -18.99 6.81 -11.87
C GLY A 221 -20.29 7.29 -12.50
N GLU A 222 -20.36 8.52 -13.04
CA GLU A 222 -21.49 9.00 -13.85
C GLU A 222 -21.59 8.27 -15.22
N GLN A 223 -20.53 7.60 -15.65
CA GLN A 223 -20.50 6.82 -16.90
C GLN A 223 -20.92 5.37 -16.59
N PRO A 224 -22.07 4.88 -17.07
CA PRO A 224 -22.64 3.59 -16.68
C PRO A 224 -21.75 2.37 -16.97
N ASP A 225 -20.97 2.44 -18.05
CA ASP A 225 -20.07 1.36 -18.48
C ASP A 225 -18.70 1.39 -17.76
N SER A 226 -18.49 2.37 -16.90
CA SER A 226 -17.27 2.53 -16.13
C SER A 226 -17.24 1.59 -14.93
N ILE A 227 -16.07 0.99 -14.62
CA ILE A 227 -15.88 0.24 -13.37
C ILE A 227 -16.22 1.10 -12.14
N TRP A 228 -15.98 2.41 -12.22
CA TRP A 228 -16.20 3.37 -11.15
C TRP A 228 -17.69 3.54 -10.82
N ALA A 229 -18.61 3.34 -11.79
CA ALA A 229 -20.06 3.37 -11.57
C ALA A 229 -20.55 2.24 -10.63
N HIS A 230 -19.77 1.19 -10.50
CA HIS A 230 -20.08 0.01 -9.67
C HIS A 230 -19.49 0.07 -8.28
N LEU A 231 -18.89 1.20 -7.86
CA LEU A 231 -18.35 1.42 -6.53
C LEU A 231 -19.30 2.22 -5.66
N GLN A 232 -19.41 1.87 -4.38
CA GLN A 232 -20.12 2.66 -3.39
C GLN A 232 -19.17 3.73 -2.83
N SER A 233 -19.36 4.99 -3.20
CA SER A 233 -18.49 6.11 -2.84
C SER A 233 -19.01 6.98 -1.69
N ASP A 234 -20.21 6.71 -1.17
CA ASP A 234 -20.89 7.48 -0.13
C ASP A 234 -20.67 6.97 1.29
N ALA A 235 -20.13 5.74 1.44
CA ALA A 235 -19.84 5.12 2.73
C ALA A 235 -18.57 4.27 2.62
N VAL A 236 -17.43 4.93 2.47
CA VAL A 236 -16.14 4.30 2.16
C VAL A 236 -15.40 3.89 3.42
N GLY A 237 -14.72 2.76 3.40
CA GLY A 237 -13.70 2.41 4.38
C GLY A 237 -12.33 2.97 4.01
N ALA A 238 -11.44 3.15 5.00
CA ALA A 238 -10.04 3.47 4.74
C ALA A 238 -9.13 2.64 5.64
N PHE A 239 -8.01 2.16 5.12
CA PHE A 239 -6.96 1.58 5.97
C PHE A 239 -5.57 1.98 5.47
N GLY A 240 -4.59 1.82 6.33
CA GLY A 240 -3.22 2.10 5.96
C GLY A 240 -2.22 1.55 6.95
N HIS A 241 -0.98 1.39 6.48
CA HIS A 241 0.14 0.94 7.29
C HIS A 241 1.03 2.11 7.67
N SER A 242 1.50 2.15 8.92
CA SER A 242 2.49 3.17 9.36
C SER A 242 1.96 4.60 9.14
N PHE A 243 2.66 5.43 8.36
CA PHE A 243 2.20 6.77 7.98
C PHE A 243 0.89 6.73 7.19
N GLY A 244 0.65 5.67 6.40
CA GLY A 244 -0.64 5.41 5.77
C GLY A 244 -1.77 5.19 6.78
N GLY A 245 -1.48 4.63 7.95
CA GLY A 245 -2.43 4.53 9.07
C GLY A 245 -2.84 5.91 9.59
N ALA A 246 -1.89 6.81 9.79
CA ALA A 246 -2.18 8.21 10.11
C ALA A 246 -3.00 8.89 9.00
N THR A 247 -2.68 8.61 7.73
CA THR A 247 -3.43 9.13 6.57
C THR A 247 -4.87 8.65 6.59
N ALA A 248 -5.12 7.36 6.86
CA ALA A 248 -6.47 6.79 6.93
C ALA A 248 -7.31 7.40 8.06
N LEU A 249 -6.71 7.60 9.26
CA LEU A 249 -7.38 8.25 10.39
C LEU A 249 -7.65 9.73 10.12
N MET A 250 -6.70 10.45 9.51
CA MET A 250 -6.92 11.84 9.10
C MET A 250 -8.01 11.95 8.04
N LEU A 251 -8.06 11.04 7.08
CA LEU A 251 -9.11 11.00 6.05
C LEU A 251 -10.48 10.74 6.69
N LEU A 252 -10.58 9.83 7.68
CA LEU A 252 -11.81 9.57 8.44
C LEU A 252 -12.38 10.84 9.08
N VAL A 253 -11.50 11.68 9.64
CA VAL A 253 -11.91 12.93 10.30
C VAL A 253 -12.25 14.03 9.28
N LYS A 254 -11.59 14.06 8.12
CA LYS A 254 -11.65 15.18 7.16
C LYS A 254 -12.70 15.01 6.06
N ASP A 255 -13.10 13.79 5.72
CA ASP A 255 -14.05 13.52 4.63
C ASP A 255 -15.28 12.76 5.15
N GLU A 256 -16.45 13.34 4.96
CA GLU A 256 -17.72 12.76 5.45
C GLU A 256 -18.09 11.45 4.74
N ARG A 257 -17.60 11.22 3.54
CA ARG A 257 -17.80 9.97 2.79
C ARG A 257 -17.08 8.79 3.42
N VAL A 258 -16.04 9.03 4.23
CA VAL A 258 -15.33 7.97 4.92
C VAL A 258 -16.05 7.62 6.22
N ALA A 259 -16.60 6.41 6.26
CA ALA A 259 -17.46 5.96 7.35
C ALA A 259 -16.69 5.26 8.49
N LYS A 260 -15.54 4.63 8.19
CA LYS A 260 -14.72 3.89 9.16
C LYS A 260 -13.27 3.79 8.69
N ALA A 261 -12.32 3.68 9.63
CA ALA A 261 -10.90 3.52 9.30
C ALA A 261 -10.16 2.50 10.17
N LEU A 262 -9.15 1.83 9.60
CA LEU A 262 -8.28 0.89 10.29
C LEU A 262 -6.82 1.26 10.09
N ALA A 263 -6.06 1.43 11.18
CA ALA A 263 -4.64 1.70 11.15
C ALA A 263 -3.86 0.41 11.48
N LEU A 264 -3.09 -0.08 10.51
CA LEU A 264 -2.14 -1.18 10.67
C LEU A 264 -0.80 -0.62 11.13
N ASP A 265 -0.49 -0.83 12.39
CA ASP A 265 0.71 -0.30 13.07
C ASP A 265 0.97 1.18 12.76
N GLY A 266 -0.11 1.98 12.85
CA GLY A 266 -0.17 3.37 12.41
C GLY A 266 0.79 4.28 13.17
N TRP A 267 1.46 5.16 12.44
CA TRP A 267 2.33 6.18 13.04
C TRP A 267 1.50 7.41 13.45
N MET A 268 1.08 7.45 14.72
CA MET A 268 0.21 8.50 15.27
C MET A 268 0.90 9.86 15.46
N VAL A 269 2.24 9.87 15.53
CA VAL A 269 3.02 11.08 15.85
C VAL A 269 2.74 12.24 14.87
N PRO A 270 2.60 12.04 13.55
CA PRO A 270 2.33 13.13 12.61
C PRO A 270 0.90 13.70 12.68
N ILE A 271 -0.04 13.04 13.37
CA ILE A 271 -1.41 13.55 13.49
C ILE A 271 -1.41 14.79 14.38
N PRO A 272 -2.00 15.92 13.94
CA PRO A 272 -2.03 17.17 14.69
C PRO A 272 -2.65 17.02 16.09
N PRO A 273 -2.16 17.75 17.10
CA PRO A 273 -2.65 17.63 18.48
C PRO A 273 -4.13 17.99 18.65
N ASP A 274 -4.64 18.92 17.88
CA ASP A 274 -6.06 19.30 17.87
C ASP A 274 -6.96 18.16 17.37
N ILE A 275 -6.53 17.43 16.35
CA ILE A 275 -7.23 16.24 15.82
C ILE A 275 -7.17 15.11 16.87
N ILE A 276 -6.00 14.87 17.48
CA ILE A 276 -5.85 13.87 18.55
C ILE A 276 -6.79 14.15 19.71
N SER A 277 -6.87 15.39 20.15
CA SER A 277 -7.70 15.79 21.30
C SER A 277 -9.21 15.83 20.98
N ALA A 278 -9.58 16.11 19.74
CA ALA A 278 -10.97 16.09 19.29
C ALA A 278 -11.51 14.66 19.12
N GLY A 279 -10.68 13.72 18.71
CA GLY A 279 -11.11 12.35 18.41
C GLY A 279 -12.06 12.27 17.20
N THR A 280 -12.87 11.23 17.18
CA THR A 280 -13.90 11.01 16.14
C THR A 280 -15.09 10.23 16.68
N GLU A 281 -16.29 10.56 16.22
CA GLU A 281 -17.50 9.79 16.48
C GLU A 281 -17.65 8.57 15.53
N LYS A 282 -16.82 8.50 14.47
CA LYS A 282 -16.84 7.42 13.49
C LYS A 282 -16.02 6.22 13.99
N PRO A 283 -16.41 4.98 13.66
CA PRO A 283 -15.63 3.80 14.04
C PRO A 283 -14.21 3.81 13.49
N PHE A 284 -13.25 3.53 14.35
CA PHE A 284 -11.90 3.20 13.90
C PHE A 284 -11.30 2.05 14.72
N GLN A 285 -10.33 1.35 14.11
CA GLN A 285 -9.54 0.33 14.80
C GLN A 285 -8.05 0.57 14.57
N TYR A 286 -7.27 0.40 15.63
CA TYR A 286 -5.81 0.32 15.55
C TYR A 286 -5.38 -1.13 15.82
N VAL A 287 -4.62 -1.72 14.90
CA VAL A 287 -4.00 -3.03 15.07
C VAL A 287 -2.51 -2.89 14.86
N GLY A 288 -1.70 -3.15 15.90
CA GLY A 288 -0.27 -2.89 15.82
C GLY A 288 0.57 -3.69 16.80
N GLN A 289 1.89 -3.53 16.70
CA GLN A 289 2.85 -4.13 17.61
C GLN A 289 2.65 -3.61 19.05
N ALA A 290 3.01 -4.42 20.04
CA ALA A 290 2.89 -4.03 21.46
C ALA A 290 4.07 -3.19 21.97
N ALA A 291 5.10 -2.98 21.17
CA ALA A 291 6.36 -2.34 21.62
C ALA A 291 6.97 -1.43 20.53
N TRP A 292 6.34 -0.29 20.26
CA TRP A 292 7.00 0.77 19.50
C TRP A 292 8.19 1.33 20.27
N SER A 293 9.26 1.67 19.54
CA SER A 293 10.44 2.32 20.12
C SER A 293 10.17 3.76 20.59
N ASP A 294 9.18 4.43 19.99
CA ASP A 294 8.77 5.78 20.36
C ASP A 294 7.48 5.75 21.20
N PRO A 295 7.56 6.05 22.52
CA PRO A 295 6.40 6.07 23.40
C PRO A 295 5.39 7.17 23.04
N ILE A 296 5.79 8.21 22.31
CA ILE A 296 4.89 9.29 21.86
C ILE A 296 3.78 8.71 20.97
N ASN A 297 4.08 7.66 20.20
CA ASN A 297 3.10 7.02 19.35
C ASN A 297 1.89 6.49 20.13
N TYR A 298 2.16 5.78 21.25
CA TYR A 298 1.08 5.26 22.11
C TYR A 298 0.38 6.33 22.91
N ASN A 299 1.12 7.34 23.42
CA ASN A 299 0.50 8.46 24.11
C ASN A 299 -0.54 9.17 23.23
N LYS A 300 -0.24 9.35 21.95
CA LYS A 300 -1.19 9.91 20.98
C LYS A 300 -2.33 8.96 20.64
N LEU A 301 -2.05 7.67 20.50
CA LEU A 301 -3.08 6.65 20.28
C LEU A 301 -4.06 6.59 21.45
N ASP A 302 -3.57 6.55 22.69
CA ASP A 302 -4.39 6.52 23.90
C ASP A 302 -5.25 7.79 24.05
N ALA A 303 -4.67 8.95 23.72
CA ALA A 303 -5.41 10.21 23.73
C ALA A 303 -6.53 10.23 22.66
N PHE A 304 -6.22 9.76 21.45
CA PHE A 304 -7.22 9.69 20.36
C PHE A 304 -8.34 8.67 20.67
N LEU A 305 -7.99 7.50 21.23
CA LEU A 305 -8.96 6.50 21.71
C LEU A 305 -9.86 7.06 22.81
N SER A 306 -9.28 7.77 23.77
CA SER A 306 -10.04 8.39 24.88
C SER A 306 -11.05 9.43 24.41
N ALA A 307 -10.77 10.08 23.28
CA ALA A 307 -11.65 11.08 22.67
C ALA A 307 -12.60 10.47 21.61
N SER A 308 -12.54 9.15 21.36
CA SER A 308 -13.27 8.49 20.27
C SER A 308 -14.08 7.30 20.79
N PRO A 309 -15.40 7.47 21.05
CA PRO A 309 -16.20 6.44 21.73
C PRO A 309 -16.37 5.14 20.94
N GLN A 310 -16.12 5.15 19.64
CA GLN A 310 -16.15 3.97 18.76
C GLN A 310 -14.75 3.51 18.33
N GLY A 311 -13.70 3.96 19.03
CA GLY A 311 -12.33 3.56 18.80
C GLY A 311 -11.99 2.22 19.46
N GLU A 312 -11.33 1.32 18.74
CA GLU A 312 -10.85 0.03 19.24
C GLU A 312 -9.34 -0.08 19.01
N GLN A 313 -8.64 -0.77 19.93
CA GLN A 313 -7.24 -1.13 19.68
C GLN A 313 -6.98 -2.61 19.95
N GLN A 314 -6.05 -3.17 19.17
CA GLN A 314 -5.49 -4.50 19.36
C GLN A 314 -3.97 -4.41 19.25
N LEU A 315 -3.27 -4.50 20.38
CA LEU A 315 -1.82 -4.56 20.42
C LEU A 315 -1.37 -6.02 20.45
N VAL A 316 -0.50 -6.41 19.52
CA VAL A 316 -0.08 -7.79 19.33
C VAL A 316 1.36 -7.97 19.75
N ALA A 317 1.57 -8.74 20.82
CA ALA A 317 2.92 -9.09 21.29
C ALA A 317 3.65 -9.96 20.26
N GLY A 318 4.96 -9.81 20.19
CA GLY A 318 5.80 -10.62 19.29
C GLY A 318 5.72 -10.21 17.82
N THR A 319 5.04 -9.12 17.47
CA THR A 319 5.04 -8.54 16.13
C THR A 319 5.99 -7.34 16.04
N LYS A 320 6.35 -6.97 14.82
CA LYS A 320 7.16 -5.82 14.44
C LYS A 320 6.51 -5.02 13.34
N HIS A 321 7.00 -3.82 13.11
CA HIS A 321 6.43 -2.85 12.17
C HIS A 321 6.14 -3.42 10.77
N PHE A 322 7.09 -4.15 10.18
CA PHE A 322 6.91 -4.71 8.83
C PHE A 322 5.97 -5.92 8.77
N ASP A 323 5.60 -6.50 9.93
CA ASP A 323 4.64 -7.61 9.98
C ASP A 323 3.25 -7.20 9.49
N TYR A 324 2.94 -5.91 9.49
CA TYR A 324 1.68 -5.33 9.04
C TYR A 324 1.66 -4.95 7.55
N SER A 325 2.59 -5.52 6.78
CA SER A 325 2.71 -5.39 5.32
C SER A 325 2.92 -6.77 4.67
N ASP A 326 3.02 -6.82 3.34
CA ASP A 326 3.29 -8.07 2.62
C ASP A 326 4.74 -8.58 2.82
N ALA A 327 5.66 -7.76 3.32
CA ALA A 327 7.09 -8.07 3.40
C ALA A 327 7.43 -9.42 4.06
N PRO A 328 6.83 -9.83 5.19
CA PRO A 328 7.10 -11.14 5.79
C PRO A 328 6.65 -12.32 4.94
N GLN A 329 5.66 -12.12 4.08
CA GLN A 329 5.06 -13.20 3.30
C GLN A 329 5.95 -13.65 2.13
N PHE A 330 6.88 -12.81 1.69
CA PHE A 330 7.80 -13.19 0.60
C PHE A 330 8.87 -14.18 1.01
N SER A 331 9.38 -14.11 2.25
CA SER A 331 10.48 -14.97 2.67
C SER A 331 10.59 -15.10 4.19
N ASN A 332 10.97 -16.28 4.66
CA ASN A 332 11.35 -16.50 6.06
C ASN A 332 12.63 -15.73 6.49
N LEU A 333 13.35 -15.17 5.54
CA LEU A 333 14.55 -14.39 5.82
C LEU A 333 14.27 -13.06 6.48
N THR A 334 13.06 -12.47 6.30
CA THR A 334 12.64 -11.25 6.98
C THR A 334 12.76 -11.38 8.50
N LYS A 335 12.37 -12.55 9.06
CA LYS A 335 12.54 -12.87 10.48
C LYS A 335 14.02 -12.96 10.86
N ARG A 336 14.86 -13.60 10.03
CA ARG A 336 16.31 -13.75 10.27
C ARG A 336 17.03 -12.39 10.27
N PHE A 337 16.58 -11.44 9.47
CA PHE A 337 17.11 -10.07 9.43
C PHE A 337 16.48 -9.14 10.49
N GLY A 338 15.62 -9.66 11.35
CA GLY A 338 15.00 -8.89 12.41
C GLY A 338 13.91 -7.90 11.94
N LEU A 339 13.45 -8.00 10.68
CA LEU A 339 12.39 -7.19 10.11
C LEU A 339 11.00 -7.69 10.50
N SER A 340 10.84 -8.99 10.78
CA SER A 340 9.61 -9.62 11.25
C SER A 340 9.78 -10.12 12.69
N GLY A 341 8.67 -10.21 13.42
CA GLY A 341 8.61 -10.64 14.81
C GLY A 341 8.62 -12.16 15.00
N GLU A 342 7.97 -12.63 16.05
CA GLU A 342 8.00 -14.03 16.48
C GLU A 342 6.94 -14.90 15.80
N LEU A 343 5.82 -14.31 15.38
CA LEU A 343 4.72 -15.03 14.75
C LEU A 343 5.16 -15.65 13.41
N SER A 344 4.58 -16.79 13.08
CA SER A 344 4.80 -17.40 11.77
C SER A 344 4.05 -16.62 10.67
N ARG A 345 4.48 -16.79 9.42
CA ARG A 345 3.83 -16.15 8.27
C ARG A 345 2.33 -16.46 8.16
N PRO A 346 1.87 -17.71 8.33
CA PRO A 346 0.43 -18.01 8.36
C PRO A 346 -0.31 -17.32 9.50
N GLU A 347 0.26 -17.28 10.72
CA GLU A 347 -0.35 -16.60 11.87
C GLU A 347 -0.48 -15.09 11.62
N LEU A 348 0.58 -14.42 11.13
CA LEU A 348 0.54 -13.01 10.76
C LEU A 348 -0.53 -12.73 9.71
N ARG A 349 -0.57 -13.54 8.65
CA ARG A 349 -1.56 -13.40 7.58
C ARG A 349 -2.99 -13.54 8.11
N THR A 350 -3.26 -14.57 8.90
CA THR A 350 -4.58 -14.80 9.51
C THR A 350 -4.95 -13.62 10.40
N LEU A 351 -4.07 -13.21 11.31
CA LEU A 351 -4.29 -12.09 12.21
C LEU A 351 -4.72 -10.82 11.46
N ILE A 352 -3.95 -10.43 10.44
CA ILE A 352 -4.18 -9.16 9.75
C ILE A 352 -5.40 -9.26 8.82
N ASN A 353 -5.56 -10.37 8.10
CA ASN A 353 -6.74 -10.57 7.26
C ASN A 353 -8.02 -10.60 8.10
N ASP A 354 -8.03 -11.30 9.24
CA ASP A 354 -9.18 -11.35 10.12
C ASP A 354 -9.53 -9.97 10.69
N ALA A 355 -8.53 -9.18 11.08
CA ALA A 355 -8.75 -7.82 11.55
C ALA A 355 -9.39 -6.95 10.45
N VAL A 356 -8.82 -6.95 9.24
CA VAL A 356 -9.30 -6.16 8.11
C VAL A 356 -10.69 -6.62 7.66
N LEU A 357 -10.89 -7.93 7.46
CA LEU A 357 -12.17 -8.49 7.02
C LEU A 357 -13.28 -8.28 8.07
N THR A 358 -12.98 -8.54 9.35
CA THR A 358 -13.96 -8.35 10.42
C THR A 358 -14.37 -6.89 10.52
N PHE A 359 -13.41 -5.97 10.48
CA PHE A 359 -13.70 -4.54 10.62
C PHE A 359 -14.52 -3.99 9.44
N PHE A 360 -14.16 -4.32 8.20
CA PHE A 360 -14.86 -3.77 7.03
C PHE A 360 -16.19 -4.49 6.71
N ASN A 361 -16.40 -5.74 7.18
CA ASN A 361 -17.67 -6.43 7.04
C ASN A 361 -18.70 -6.10 8.16
N ARG A 362 -18.30 -5.38 9.22
CA ARG A 362 -19.26 -4.86 10.22
C ARG A 362 -20.23 -3.86 9.54
N LYS A 363 -21.55 -4.10 9.74
CA LYS A 363 -22.61 -3.20 9.26
C LYS A 363 -22.67 -1.94 10.11
#